data_928f473ea4217c5949b31af524e74998
#
_entry.id   928f473ea4217c5949b31af524e74998
#
_cell.length_a   1.000
_cell.length_b   1.000
_cell.length_c   1.000
_cell.angle_alpha   90.00
_cell.angle_beta   90.00
_cell.angle_gamma   90.00
#
_symmetry.space_group_name_H-M   'P 1'
#
loop_
_entity.id
_entity.type
_entity.pdbx_description
1 polymer ?
#
loop_
_entity_poly.entity_id
_entity_poly.type
_entity_poly.pdbx_seq_one_letter_code
_entity_poly.pdbx_strand_id
1 'polypeptide(L)'
;NYNDSLNGKTAYPLVADPAGADLNQAFVQYQSGEQTLKIGRQRINLANERFVGGVGWRQNEQTFDAVRYQTSLSSELKLDYSYSSKVNRVFGSKSPQGDWSSDLHLLDLRYQPNSNHQLGAFVYQMDFDDAPLVSNQTIGLDYQYSQALSQSSRYMLYGSYARQQDA
;
A
#
# COMPACT_ATOMS: atom_id res chain seq x y z
N ASN A 1 2.47 18.64 -23.83
CA ASN A 1 1.25 19.18 -23.22
C ASN A 1 0.49 18.05 -22.51
N TYR A 2 0.15 18.23 -21.24
CA TYR A 2 -0.63 17.30 -20.42
C TYR A 2 -1.50 18.09 -19.44
N ASN A 3 -2.54 17.44 -18.93
CA ASN A 3 -3.37 17.95 -17.84
C ASN A 3 -2.79 17.41 -16.52
N ASP A 4 -2.35 18.29 -15.61
CA ASP A 4 -1.82 17.89 -14.29
C ASP A 4 -2.90 17.95 -13.20
N SER A 5 -4.17 18.12 -13.57
CA SER A 5 -5.35 18.36 -12.74
C SER A 5 -5.52 19.80 -12.23
N LEU A 6 -4.49 20.66 -12.29
CA LEU A 6 -4.52 22.03 -11.76
C LEU A 6 -4.23 23.10 -12.83
N ASN A 7 -3.62 22.73 -13.95
CA ASN A 7 -3.16 23.66 -15.00
C ASN A 7 -4.25 24.07 -16.00
N GLY A 8 -5.49 23.64 -15.83
CA GLY A 8 -6.63 23.95 -16.69
C GLY A 8 -6.63 23.30 -18.08
N LYS A 9 -5.67 22.43 -18.38
CA LYS A 9 -5.52 21.79 -19.70
C LYS A 9 -6.40 20.54 -19.84
N THR A 10 -7.70 20.68 -19.62
CA THR A 10 -8.65 19.55 -19.56
C THR A 10 -8.81 18.78 -20.88
N ALA A 11 -8.42 19.36 -22.03
CA ALA A 11 -8.43 18.69 -23.33
C ALA A 11 -7.24 17.74 -23.58
N TYR A 12 -6.27 17.68 -22.65
CA TYR A 12 -5.09 16.84 -22.77
C TYR A 12 -5.16 15.63 -21.82
N PRO A 13 -4.42 14.55 -22.12
CA PRO A 13 -4.33 13.38 -21.23
C PRO A 13 -3.92 13.77 -19.81
N LEU A 14 -4.53 13.13 -18.82
CA LEU A 14 -4.24 13.36 -17.40
C LEU A 14 -2.91 12.71 -17.02
N VAL A 15 -1.99 13.52 -16.51
CA VAL A 15 -0.77 13.10 -15.84
C VAL A 15 -0.74 13.80 -14.50
N ALA A 16 -1.03 13.08 -13.43
CA ALA A 16 -1.22 13.60 -12.07
C ALA A 16 0.12 13.96 -11.39
N ASP A 17 0.86 14.91 -12.00
CA ASP A 17 2.12 15.43 -11.48
C ASP A 17 2.06 16.97 -11.43
N PRO A 18 1.21 17.58 -10.56
CA PRO A 18 1.11 19.02 -10.44
C PRO A 18 2.39 19.62 -9.84
N ALA A 19 2.75 20.82 -10.31
CA ALA A 19 3.86 21.55 -9.72
C ALA A 19 3.53 21.97 -8.28
N GLY A 20 4.37 21.61 -7.33
CA GLY A 20 4.19 21.92 -5.92
C GLY A 20 5.18 21.24 -5.02
N ALA A 21 5.01 21.47 -3.72
CA ALA A 21 5.69 20.76 -2.66
C ALA A 21 4.61 20.26 -1.69
N ASP A 22 4.64 18.98 -1.39
CA ASP A 22 3.75 18.31 -0.46
C ASP A 22 4.54 17.58 0.62
N LEU A 23 3.93 17.45 1.82
CA LEU A 23 4.47 16.65 2.88
C LEU A 23 4.25 15.17 2.53
N ASN A 24 5.33 14.50 2.12
CA ASN A 24 5.26 13.10 1.72
C ASN A 24 5.09 12.16 2.92
N GLN A 25 6.00 12.26 3.92
CA GLN A 25 5.94 11.44 5.12
C GLN A 25 6.25 12.27 6.38
N ALA A 26 5.49 12.05 7.45
CA ALA A 26 5.74 12.57 8.79
C ALA A 26 5.12 11.62 9.82
N PHE A 27 5.94 10.86 10.53
CA PHE A 27 5.48 9.86 11.48
C PHE A 27 6.41 9.75 12.68
N VAL A 28 5.87 9.17 13.76
CA VAL A 28 6.63 8.68 14.91
C VAL A 28 6.67 7.17 14.83
N GLN A 29 7.83 6.57 15.07
CA GLN A 29 8.01 5.13 15.12
C GLN A 29 8.57 4.73 16.49
N TYR A 30 7.93 3.74 17.09
CA TYR A 30 8.41 3.05 18.28
C TYR A 30 8.74 1.61 17.91
N GLN A 31 9.90 1.12 18.33
CA GLN A 31 10.35 -0.25 18.09
C GLN A 31 10.81 -0.88 19.41
N SER A 32 10.35 -2.10 19.66
CA SER A 32 10.74 -2.90 20.82
C SER A 32 10.79 -4.38 20.42
N GLY A 33 12.00 -4.96 20.38
CA GLY A 33 12.21 -6.30 19.85
C GLY A 33 11.70 -6.43 18.42
N GLU A 34 10.82 -7.40 18.18
CA GLU A 34 10.21 -7.68 16.90
C GLU A 34 8.96 -6.83 16.61
N GLN A 35 8.60 -5.92 17.50
CA GLN A 35 7.39 -5.10 17.38
C GLN A 35 7.74 -3.70 16.88
N THR A 36 7.00 -3.22 15.90
CA THR A 36 7.10 -1.85 15.39
C THR A 36 5.70 -1.23 15.37
N LEU A 37 5.54 -0.07 16.01
CA LEU A 37 4.37 0.77 15.92
C LEU A 37 4.75 2.07 15.22
N LYS A 38 4.03 2.43 14.15
CA LYS A 38 4.25 3.67 13.39
C LYS A 38 2.94 4.46 13.31
N ILE A 39 2.97 5.75 13.66
CA ILE A 39 1.80 6.62 13.70
C ILE A 39 2.09 7.91 12.94
N GLY A 40 1.23 8.26 12.00
CA GLY A 40 1.32 9.46 11.16
C GLY A 40 1.31 9.15 9.68
N ARG A 41 1.68 10.17 8.88
CA ARG A 41 1.73 10.05 7.42
C ARG A 41 2.89 9.17 6.99
N GLN A 42 2.59 8.09 6.31
CA GLN A 42 3.56 7.06 5.95
C GLN A 42 3.21 6.36 4.64
N ARG A 43 4.22 5.79 4.00
CA ARG A 43 4.03 4.85 2.91
C ARG A 43 3.59 3.49 3.45
N ILE A 44 2.58 2.88 2.83
CA ILE A 44 2.17 1.50 3.09
C ILE A 44 2.17 0.77 1.75
N ASN A 45 3.10 -0.17 1.60
CA ASN A 45 3.19 -1.06 0.44
C ASN A 45 2.99 -2.48 0.96
N LEU A 46 1.96 -3.16 0.45
CA LEU A 46 1.62 -4.52 0.86
C LEU A 46 1.75 -5.49 -0.32
N ALA A 47 2.31 -6.65 -0.06
CA ALA A 47 2.54 -7.69 -1.06
C ALA A 47 3.27 -7.16 -2.31
N ASN A 48 2.67 -7.32 -3.49
CA ASN A 48 3.17 -6.82 -4.78
C ASN A 48 2.57 -5.46 -5.17
N GLU A 49 2.03 -4.72 -4.22
CA GLU A 49 1.41 -3.39 -4.38
C GLU A 49 0.18 -3.37 -5.32
N ARG A 50 -0.39 -4.52 -5.64
CA ARG A 50 -1.54 -4.61 -6.55
C ARG A 50 -2.80 -3.95 -5.98
N PHE A 51 -3.03 -4.08 -4.68
CA PHE A 51 -4.21 -3.55 -3.99
C PHE A 51 -3.87 -2.32 -3.13
N VAL A 52 -2.74 -2.36 -2.43
CA VAL A 52 -2.29 -1.29 -1.53
C VAL A 52 -0.83 -0.99 -1.82
N GLY A 53 -0.56 0.24 -2.29
CA GLY A 53 0.80 0.67 -2.64
C GLY A 53 0.96 2.17 -2.74
N GLY A 54 2.22 2.62 -2.76
CA GLY A 54 2.60 4.03 -2.72
C GLY A 54 2.66 4.72 -4.08
N VAL A 55 2.58 3.98 -5.20
CA VAL A 55 2.74 4.55 -6.55
C VAL A 55 4.03 5.36 -6.68
N GLY A 56 5.14 4.83 -6.15
CA GLY A 56 6.41 5.56 -5.93
C GLY A 56 7.15 6.04 -7.17
N TRP A 57 6.62 5.76 -8.37
CA TRP A 57 7.13 6.28 -9.64
C TRP A 57 6.53 7.64 -10.02
N ARG A 58 5.50 8.12 -9.28
CA ARG A 58 4.90 9.44 -9.45
C ARG A 58 5.68 10.51 -8.66
N GLN A 59 5.57 11.77 -9.07
CA GLN A 59 6.13 12.92 -8.35
C GLN A 59 5.59 13.01 -6.91
N ASN A 60 4.27 12.86 -6.75
CA ASN A 60 3.63 12.72 -5.46
C ASN A 60 3.29 11.25 -5.24
N GLU A 61 3.90 10.61 -4.25
CA GLU A 61 3.54 9.26 -3.86
C GLU A 61 2.19 9.21 -3.16
N GLN A 62 1.51 8.08 -3.27
CA GLN A 62 0.38 7.79 -2.39
C GLN A 62 0.89 7.45 -0.99
N THR A 63 0.37 8.16 0.01
CA THR A 63 0.69 7.93 1.43
C THR A 63 -0.59 7.87 2.25
N PHE A 64 -0.47 7.38 3.49
CA PHE A 64 -1.58 7.08 4.36
C PHE A 64 -1.38 7.78 5.71
N ASP A 65 -2.38 8.51 6.20
CA ASP A 65 -2.39 8.98 7.58
C ASP A 65 -2.94 7.83 8.44
N ALA A 66 -2.03 7.12 9.10
CA ALA A 66 -2.29 5.78 9.59
C ALA A 66 -1.59 5.45 10.92
N VAL A 67 -2.15 4.44 11.59
CA VAL A 67 -1.47 3.66 12.63
C VAL A 67 -1.15 2.29 12.03
N ARG A 68 0.13 1.90 12.05
CA ARG A 68 0.60 0.61 11.54
C ARG A 68 1.34 -0.14 12.63
N TYR A 69 0.95 -1.37 12.85
CA TYR A 69 1.59 -2.30 13.78
C TYR A 69 2.14 -3.50 13.03
N GLN A 70 3.42 -3.79 13.24
CA GLN A 70 4.11 -4.91 12.63
C GLN A 70 4.79 -5.73 13.72
N THR A 71 4.71 -7.05 13.63
CA THR A 71 5.38 -7.95 14.56
C THR A 71 5.70 -9.30 13.93
N SER A 72 6.74 -9.97 14.45
CA SER A 72 6.96 -11.38 14.22
C SER A 72 6.23 -12.17 15.31
N LEU A 73 5.25 -12.98 14.91
CA LEU A 73 4.55 -13.92 15.81
C LEU A 73 5.39 -15.16 16.11
N SER A 74 6.27 -15.51 15.15
CA SER A 74 7.31 -16.53 15.29
C SER A 74 8.47 -16.20 14.35
N SER A 75 9.53 -17.05 14.33
CA SER A 75 10.63 -16.93 13.35
C SER A 75 10.17 -16.98 11.89
N GLU A 76 9.01 -17.56 11.62
CA GLU A 76 8.49 -17.83 10.29
C GLU A 76 7.23 -17.03 9.95
N LEU A 77 6.51 -16.49 10.97
CA LEU A 77 5.22 -15.84 10.79
C LEU A 77 5.27 -14.37 11.21
N LYS A 78 4.96 -13.49 10.27
CA LYS A 78 4.87 -12.05 10.48
C LYS A 78 3.44 -11.55 10.29
N LEU A 79 3.06 -10.58 11.11
CA LEU A 79 1.80 -9.85 11.05
C LEU A 79 2.10 -8.39 10.71
N ASP A 80 1.31 -7.82 9.82
CA ASP A 80 1.25 -6.40 9.51
C ASP A 80 -0.22 -5.97 9.54
N TYR A 81 -0.56 -5.06 10.43
CA TYR A 81 -1.88 -4.47 10.50
C TYR A 81 -1.79 -2.96 10.43
N SER A 82 -2.60 -2.37 9.56
CA SER A 82 -2.71 -0.92 9.43
C SER A 82 -4.16 -0.47 9.50
N TYR A 83 -4.37 0.60 10.25
CA TYR A 83 -5.59 1.41 10.22
C TYR A 83 -5.27 2.76 9.60
N SER A 84 -6.02 3.20 8.59
CA SER A 84 -5.83 4.51 7.97
C SER A 84 -7.13 5.27 7.87
N SER A 85 -7.11 6.53 8.36
CA SER A 85 -8.23 7.46 8.28
C SER A 85 -8.20 8.37 7.05
N LYS A 86 -7.08 8.34 6.28
CA LYS A 86 -6.92 9.20 5.11
C LYS A 86 -5.91 8.62 4.13
N VAL A 87 -6.25 8.69 2.85
CA VAL A 87 -5.35 8.38 1.74
C VAL A 87 -4.94 9.68 1.05
N ASN A 88 -3.66 10.01 1.08
CA ASN A 88 -3.09 11.13 0.32
C ASN A 88 -2.69 10.61 -1.06
N ARG A 89 -3.34 11.10 -2.10
CA ARG A 89 -3.26 10.56 -3.45
C ARG A 89 -2.20 11.27 -4.30
N VAL A 90 -1.84 10.66 -5.39
CA VAL A 90 -0.81 11.16 -6.34
C VAL A 90 -1.13 12.53 -6.95
N PHE A 91 -2.35 13.02 -6.84
CA PHE A 91 -2.80 14.30 -7.43
C PHE A 91 -2.29 15.54 -6.68
N GLY A 92 -1.70 15.36 -5.49
CA GLY A 92 -1.19 16.45 -4.64
C GLY A 92 -2.28 17.18 -3.84
N SER A 93 -1.90 17.78 -2.73
CA SER A 93 -2.81 18.36 -1.72
C SER A 93 -3.68 19.51 -2.23
N LYS A 94 -3.30 20.16 -3.33
CA LYS A 94 -4.07 21.27 -3.94
C LYS A 94 -5.18 20.80 -4.89
N SER A 95 -5.18 19.54 -5.26
CA SER A 95 -6.21 18.97 -6.14
C SER A 95 -7.47 18.62 -5.34
N PRO A 96 -8.68 18.85 -5.89
CA PRO A 96 -9.91 18.29 -5.31
C PRO A 96 -9.92 16.75 -5.18
N GLN A 97 -9.02 16.08 -5.89
CA GLN A 97 -8.81 14.63 -5.82
C GLN A 97 -7.53 14.27 -5.05
N GLY A 98 -6.96 15.21 -4.30
CA GLY A 98 -5.67 15.06 -3.64
C GLY A 98 -5.67 14.13 -2.46
N ASP A 99 -6.79 13.97 -1.82
CA ASP A 99 -6.96 13.03 -0.71
C ASP A 99 -8.38 12.46 -0.64
N TRP A 100 -8.52 11.36 0.10
CA TRP A 100 -9.78 10.76 0.46
C TRP A 100 -9.84 10.48 1.96
N SER A 101 -10.91 10.92 2.61
CA SER A 101 -11.29 10.43 3.95
C SER A 101 -11.63 8.96 3.85
N SER A 102 -11.19 8.18 4.80
CA SER A 102 -11.31 6.73 4.70
C SER A 102 -11.35 6.05 6.06
N ASP A 103 -11.89 4.84 6.06
CA ASP A 103 -11.82 3.87 7.15
C ASP A 103 -11.24 2.57 6.61
N LEU A 104 -9.89 2.48 6.62
CA LEU A 104 -9.19 1.36 6.03
C LEU A 104 -8.63 0.46 7.13
N HIS A 105 -8.97 -0.82 7.06
CA HIS A 105 -8.38 -1.89 7.86
C HIS A 105 -7.62 -2.86 6.96
N LEU A 106 -6.31 -2.87 7.08
CA LEU A 106 -5.41 -3.65 6.23
C LEU A 106 -4.67 -4.67 7.07
N LEU A 107 -5.01 -5.95 6.91
CA LEU A 107 -4.36 -7.07 7.59
C LEU A 107 -3.60 -7.91 6.58
N ASP A 108 -2.32 -8.14 6.84
CA ASP A 108 -1.43 -8.96 6.02
C ASP A 108 -0.65 -9.93 6.93
N LEU A 109 -0.67 -11.20 6.57
CA LEU A 109 0.07 -12.29 7.23
C LEU A 109 1.06 -12.88 6.25
N ARG A 110 2.32 -13.02 6.67
CA ARG A 110 3.39 -13.62 5.88
C ARG A 110 4.00 -14.79 6.61
N TYR A 111 3.88 -15.99 6.03
CA TYR A 111 4.49 -17.22 6.53
C TYR A 111 5.64 -17.65 5.62
N GLN A 112 6.84 -17.74 6.18
CA GLN A 112 8.06 -18.07 5.47
C GLN A 112 8.75 -19.27 6.17
N PRO A 113 8.34 -20.53 5.88
CA PRO A 113 8.89 -21.72 6.52
C PRO A 113 10.37 -21.96 6.23
N ASN A 114 10.89 -21.39 5.15
CA ASN A 114 12.29 -21.44 4.76
C ASN A 114 12.61 -20.34 3.75
N SER A 115 13.87 -20.25 3.33
CA SER A 115 14.35 -19.21 2.40
C SER A 115 13.73 -19.26 0.99
N ASN A 116 13.12 -20.37 0.61
CA ASN A 116 12.61 -20.61 -0.74
C ASN A 116 11.11 -20.36 -0.86
N HIS A 117 10.34 -20.53 0.21
CA HIS A 117 8.89 -20.50 0.20
C HIS A 117 8.36 -19.35 1.05
N GLN A 118 7.41 -18.60 0.50
CA GLN A 118 6.64 -17.59 1.21
C GLN A 118 5.16 -17.72 0.83
N LEU A 119 4.30 -17.76 1.84
CA LEU A 119 2.87 -17.70 1.71
C LEU A 119 2.36 -16.41 2.33
N GLY A 120 1.41 -15.77 1.67
CA GLY A 120 0.71 -14.59 2.16
C GLY A 120 -0.78 -14.88 2.29
N ALA A 121 -1.39 -14.31 3.33
CA ALA A 121 -2.84 -14.22 3.48
C ALA A 121 -3.20 -12.80 3.88
N PHE A 122 -4.22 -12.22 3.25
CA PHE A 122 -4.57 -10.83 3.53
C PHE A 122 -6.07 -10.59 3.50
N VAL A 123 -6.50 -9.61 4.30
CA VAL A 123 -7.85 -9.04 4.30
C VAL A 123 -7.73 -7.53 4.33
N TYR A 124 -8.28 -6.86 3.31
CA TYR A 124 -8.31 -5.41 3.21
C TYR A 124 -9.76 -4.96 3.15
N GLN A 125 -10.22 -4.29 4.21
CA GLN A 125 -11.47 -3.54 4.22
C GLN A 125 -11.14 -2.10 3.89
N MET A 126 -11.70 -1.58 2.81
CA MET A 126 -11.36 -0.24 2.29
C MET A 126 -12.65 0.56 2.06
N ASP A 127 -13.00 1.39 3.03
CA ASP A 127 -14.14 2.30 2.95
C ASP A 127 -13.66 3.73 2.72
N PHE A 128 -14.23 4.39 1.69
CA PHE A 128 -13.87 5.74 1.29
C PHE A 128 -15.09 6.65 1.34
N ASP A 129 -15.12 7.59 2.29
CA ASP A 129 -16.24 8.55 2.45
C ASP A 129 -16.41 9.42 1.22
N ASP A 130 -15.29 9.88 0.63
CA ASP A 130 -15.28 10.76 -0.54
C ASP A 130 -15.47 10.02 -1.87
N ALA A 131 -15.41 8.68 -1.85
CA ALA A 131 -15.50 7.84 -3.04
C ALA A 131 -16.16 6.47 -2.76
N PRO A 132 -17.41 6.43 -2.27
CA PRO A 132 -18.02 5.18 -1.81
C PRO A 132 -18.16 4.10 -2.91
N LEU A 133 -18.20 4.49 -4.18
CA LEU A 133 -18.28 3.54 -5.30
C LEU A 133 -17.00 2.71 -5.52
N VAL A 134 -15.89 3.07 -4.86
CA VAL A 134 -14.66 2.28 -4.91
C VAL A 134 -14.36 1.59 -3.58
N SER A 135 -15.25 1.76 -2.59
CA SER A 135 -15.19 1.02 -1.32
C SER A 135 -15.34 -0.46 -1.58
N ASN A 136 -14.49 -1.27 -0.94
CA ASN A 136 -14.48 -2.70 -1.19
C ASN A 136 -13.85 -3.49 -0.05
N GLN A 137 -14.17 -4.78 -0.01
CA GLN A 137 -13.46 -5.77 0.78
C GLN A 137 -12.70 -6.72 -0.14
N THR A 138 -11.41 -6.88 0.09
CA THR A 138 -10.55 -7.80 -0.65
C THR A 138 -9.96 -8.83 0.30
N ILE A 139 -10.15 -10.11 -0.01
CA ILE A 139 -9.56 -11.25 0.72
C ILE A 139 -8.74 -12.07 -0.26
N GLY A 140 -7.52 -12.41 0.11
CA GLY A 140 -6.66 -13.15 -0.80
C GLY A 140 -5.54 -13.94 -0.15
N LEU A 141 -4.94 -14.75 -1.02
CA LEU A 141 -3.77 -15.57 -0.73
C LEU A 141 -2.74 -15.35 -1.82
N ASP A 142 -1.48 -15.38 -1.47
CA ASP A 142 -0.38 -15.40 -2.42
C ASP A 142 0.69 -16.43 -2.01
N TYR A 143 1.43 -16.89 -3.01
CA TYR A 143 2.53 -17.82 -2.83
C TYR A 143 3.69 -17.41 -3.71
N GLN A 144 4.87 -17.42 -3.13
CA GLN A 144 6.12 -17.19 -3.84
C GLN A 144 7.08 -18.33 -3.55
N TYR A 145 7.63 -18.88 -4.63
CA TYR A 145 8.79 -19.77 -4.57
C TYR A 145 9.99 -19.07 -5.20
N SER A 146 11.15 -19.16 -4.56
CA SER A 146 12.38 -18.54 -5.07
C SER A 146 13.57 -19.46 -4.79
N GLN A 147 14.34 -19.79 -5.83
CA GLN A 147 15.54 -20.60 -5.72
C GLN A 147 16.71 -19.99 -6.48
N ALA A 148 17.84 -19.85 -5.82
CA ALA A 148 19.08 -19.47 -6.48
C ALA A 148 19.59 -20.66 -7.30
N LEU A 149 19.89 -20.42 -8.59
CA LEU A 149 20.49 -21.39 -9.49
C LEU A 149 22.01 -21.22 -9.57
N SER A 150 22.49 -19.99 -9.34
CA SER A 150 23.89 -19.60 -9.26
C SER A 150 24.03 -18.31 -8.44
N GLN A 151 25.25 -17.79 -8.33
CA GLN A 151 25.48 -16.49 -7.66
C GLN A 151 24.78 -15.31 -8.38
N SER A 152 24.53 -15.42 -9.68
CA SER A 152 23.95 -14.37 -10.52
C SER A 152 22.56 -14.68 -11.07
N SER A 153 22.04 -15.89 -10.83
CA SER A 153 20.77 -16.34 -11.42
C SER A 153 19.83 -16.89 -10.37
N ARG A 154 18.57 -16.47 -10.42
CA ARG A 154 17.50 -16.91 -9.52
C ARG A 154 16.27 -17.28 -10.35
N TYR A 155 15.63 -18.38 -10.02
CA TYR A 155 14.29 -18.74 -10.48
C TYR A 155 13.27 -18.28 -9.44
N MET A 156 12.16 -17.69 -9.92
CA MET A 156 11.06 -17.26 -9.08
C MET A 156 9.73 -17.64 -9.72
N LEU A 157 8.84 -18.21 -8.94
CA LEU A 157 7.45 -18.48 -9.28
C LEU A 157 6.57 -17.69 -8.30
N TYR A 158 5.59 -16.98 -8.83
CA TYR A 158 4.61 -16.24 -8.04
C TYR A 158 3.20 -16.57 -8.53
N GLY A 159 2.28 -16.79 -7.61
CA GLY A 159 0.86 -16.94 -7.85
C GLY A 159 0.04 -16.26 -6.78
N SER A 160 -1.09 -15.67 -7.15
CA SER A 160 -2.02 -15.05 -6.21
C SER A 160 -3.47 -15.31 -6.62
N TYR A 161 -4.33 -15.44 -5.62
CA TYR A 161 -5.77 -15.48 -5.76
C TYR A 161 -6.39 -14.48 -4.81
N ALA A 162 -7.30 -13.64 -5.30
CA ALA A 162 -8.05 -12.71 -4.47
C ALA A 162 -9.49 -12.64 -4.94
N ARG A 163 -10.39 -12.47 -3.98
CA ARG A 163 -11.80 -12.14 -4.18
C ARG A 163 -12.02 -10.73 -3.65
N GLN A 164 -12.61 -9.88 -4.48
CA GLN A 164 -13.04 -8.54 -4.12
C GLN A 164 -14.55 -8.44 -4.25
N GLN A 165 -15.17 -7.74 -3.34
CA GLN A 165 -16.61 -7.44 -3.33
C GLN A 165 -16.81 -6.00 -2.85
N ASP A 166 -17.94 -5.42 -3.19
CA ASP A 166 -18.33 -4.09 -2.69
C ASP A 166 -18.47 -4.15 -1.16
N ALA A 167 -18.08 -3.07 -0.48
CA ALA A 167 -18.17 -2.94 0.98
C ALA A 167 -19.51 -2.34 1.39
#